data_2c4f85f2cac66c000237336851a6b2dd
#
_entry.id   2c4f85f2cac66c000237336851a6b2dd
#
_cell.length_a   1.000
_cell.length_b   1.000
_cell.length_c   1.000
_cell.angle_alpha   90.00
_cell.angle_beta   90.00
_cell.angle_gamma   90.00
#
_symmetry.space_group_name_H-M   'P 1'
#
loop_
_entity.id
_entity.type
_entity.pdbx_description
1 polymer ?
#
loop_
_entity_poly.entity_id
_entity_poly.type
_entity_poly.pdbx_seq_one_letter_code
_entity_poly.pdbx_strand_id
1 'polypeptide(L)'
;MEKKKIVAKFKDGSTKKGVLVDFSPDKTILKLIPSNGGIQLIATENLKAVFFVKDFQGTKKHKENYKDANPWAGKKIQLHFNDGEIIIGYTLHYDLGNQGFFVTPADGSSNNDNIFVIVSAINKITFL
;
A
#
# COMPACT_ATOMS: atom_id res chain seq x y z
N MET A 1 -15.42 -10.54 -11.89
CA MET A 1 -14.09 -10.37 -11.31
C MET A 1 -13.90 -8.94 -10.85
N GLU A 2 -13.51 -8.78 -9.64
CA GLU A 2 -13.37 -7.46 -9.06
C GLU A 2 -12.09 -6.80 -9.51
N LYS A 3 -12.22 -5.56 -9.98
CA LYS A 3 -11.06 -4.80 -10.40
C LYS A 3 -10.57 -3.95 -9.23
N LYS A 4 -9.29 -4.03 -8.96
CA LYS A 4 -8.72 -3.31 -7.83
C LYS A 4 -8.01 -2.07 -8.33
N LYS A 5 -8.40 -0.94 -7.75
CA LYS A 5 -7.79 0.34 -8.06
C LYS A 5 -6.54 0.51 -7.20
N ILE A 6 -5.44 0.85 -7.81
CA ILE A 6 -4.20 1.03 -7.07
C ILE A 6 -3.52 2.33 -7.44
N VAL A 7 -2.72 2.81 -6.49
CA VAL A 7 -1.78 3.89 -6.71
C VAL A 7 -0.41 3.32 -6.37
N ALA A 8 0.44 3.21 -7.37
CA ALA A 8 1.80 2.72 -7.16
C ALA A 8 2.70 3.91 -6.91
N LYS A 9 3.30 3.96 -5.73
CA LYS A 9 4.25 5.02 -5.39
C LYS A 9 5.66 4.50 -5.58
N PHE A 10 6.47 5.28 -6.27
CA PHE A 10 7.85 4.91 -6.56
C PHE A 10 8.80 5.52 -5.54
N LYS A 11 9.98 4.92 -5.43
CA LYS A 11 10.99 5.43 -4.51
C LYS A 11 11.44 6.84 -4.86
N ASP A 12 11.31 7.23 -6.14
CA ASP A 12 11.70 8.56 -6.58
C ASP A 12 10.62 9.62 -6.33
N GLY A 13 9.49 9.22 -5.71
CA GLY A 13 8.41 10.15 -5.41
C GLY A 13 7.32 10.22 -6.45
N SER A 14 7.52 9.62 -7.60
CA SER A 14 6.47 9.61 -8.64
C SER A 14 5.40 8.58 -8.31
N THR A 15 4.25 8.70 -8.97
CA THR A 15 3.13 7.80 -8.77
C THR A 15 2.52 7.40 -10.11
N LYS A 16 1.89 6.22 -10.11
CA LYS A 16 1.08 5.77 -11.24
C LYS A 16 -0.21 5.19 -10.71
N LYS A 17 -1.32 5.61 -11.31
CA LYS A 17 -2.64 5.15 -10.93
C LYS A 17 -3.18 4.23 -12.00
N GLY A 18 -3.87 3.19 -11.60
CA GLY A 18 -4.46 2.28 -12.56
C GLY A 18 -5.20 1.16 -11.91
N VAL A 19 -5.66 0.23 -12.74
CA VAL A 19 -6.35 -0.97 -12.29
C VAL A 19 -5.36 -2.12 -12.31
N LEU A 20 -5.30 -2.83 -11.19
CA LEU A 20 -4.38 -3.95 -11.05
C LEU A 20 -4.82 -5.10 -11.94
N VAL A 21 -3.90 -5.60 -12.75
CA VAL A 21 -4.16 -6.77 -13.60
C VAL A 21 -3.67 -8.02 -12.92
N ASP A 22 -2.43 -8.00 -12.44
CA ASP A 22 -1.82 -9.20 -11.90
C ASP A 22 -0.71 -8.80 -10.92
N PHE A 23 -0.80 -9.37 -9.72
CA PHE A 23 0.22 -9.18 -8.71
C PHE A 23 0.03 -10.16 -7.58
N SER A 24 1.15 -10.65 -7.06
CA SER A 24 1.17 -11.38 -5.79
C SER A 24 2.44 -10.99 -5.06
N PRO A 25 2.49 -11.21 -3.73
CA PRO A 25 3.63 -10.74 -2.93
C PRO A 25 4.99 -11.31 -3.34
N ASP A 26 5.01 -12.43 -4.04
CA ASP A 26 6.26 -13.05 -4.47
C ASP A 26 6.67 -12.66 -5.89
N LYS A 27 5.87 -11.84 -6.56
CA LYS A 27 6.18 -11.42 -7.92
C LYS A 27 6.97 -10.13 -7.92
N THR A 28 7.94 -10.05 -8.80
CA THR A 28 8.79 -8.87 -8.92
C THR A 28 8.33 -7.89 -9.99
N ILE A 29 7.26 -8.24 -10.71
CA ILE A 29 6.66 -7.39 -11.73
C ILE A 29 5.19 -7.22 -11.40
N LEU A 30 4.75 -5.98 -11.38
CA LEU A 30 3.34 -5.64 -11.18
C LEU A 30 2.79 -5.15 -12.51
N LYS A 31 1.59 -5.64 -12.88
CA LYS A 31 0.92 -5.24 -14.11
C LYS A 31 -0.29 -4.39 -13.78
N LEU A 32 -0.40 -3.25 -14.41
CA LEU A 32 -1.56 -2.39 -14.23
C LEU A 32 -2.00 -1.78 -15.55
N ILE A 33 -3.27 -1.38 -15.59
CA ILE A 33 -3.83 -0.66 -16.73
C ILE A 33 -4.07 0.78 -16.29
N PRO A 34 -3.27 1.73 -16.76
CA PRO A 34 -3.50 3.13 -16.44
C PRO A 34 -4.74 3.66 -17.12
N SER A 35 -5.18 4.86 -16.74
CA SER A 35 -6.43 5.42 -17.25
C SER A 35 -6.39 5.64 -18.76
N ASN A 36 -5.23 5.82 -19.33
CA ASN A 36 -5.10 6.03 -20.79
C ASN A 36 -5.01 4.73 -21.56
N GLY A 37 -5.19 3.59 -20.89
CA GLY A 37 -5.22 2.30 -21.56
C GLY A 37 -3.86 1.66 -21.68
N GLY A 38 -3.85 0.45 -22.25
CA GLY A 38 -2.63 -0.32 -22.37
C GLY A 38 -2.29 -1.05 -21.08
N ILE A 39 -1.21 -1.81 -21.11
CA ILE A 39 -0.72 -2.52 -19.94
C ILE A 39 0.65 -2.00 -19.62
N GLN A 40 0.85 -1.66 -18.35
CA GLN A 40 2.14 -1.17 -17.90
C GLN A 40 2.76 -2.16 -16.94
N LEU A 41 4.02 -2.47 -17.16
CA LEU A 41 4.79 -3.37 -16.29
C LEU A 41 5.69 -2.53 -15.39
N ILE A 42 5.64 -2.83 -14.10
CA ILE A 42 6.40 -2.07 -13.11
C ILE A 42 7.24 -3.03 -12.30
N ALA A 43 8.53 -2.77 -12.23
CA ALA A 43 9.42 -3.55 -11.37
C ALA A 43 9.19 -3.14 -9.92
N THR A 44 8.88 -4.11 -9.07
CA THR A 44 8.56 -3.82 -7.68
C THR A 44 9.75 -3.23 -6.92
N GLU A 45 10.96 -3.51 -7.36
CA GLU A 45 12.15 -2.96 -6.68
C GLU A 45 12.21 -1.44 -6.76
N ASN A 46 11.50 -0.85 -7.71
CA ASN A 46 11.47 0.61 -7.86
C ASN A 46 10.34 1.24 -7.05
N LEU A 47 9.53 0.44 -6.40
CA LEU A 47 8.37 0.91 -5.69
C LEU A 47 8.67 1.14 -4.22
N LYS A 48 7.99 2.14 -3.66
CA LYS A 48 7.93 2.37 -2.24
C LYS A 48 6.79 1.55 -1.64
N ALA A 49 5.62 1.64 -2.27
CA ALA A 49 4.43 0.94 -1.80
C ALA A 49 3.37 0.95 -2.88
N VAL A 50 2.43 0.00 -2.77
CA VAL A 50 1.25 -0.07 -3.63
C VAL A 50 0.04 0.16 -2.76
N PHE A 51 -0.71 1.21 -3.02
CA PHE A 51 -1.88 1.57 -2.25
C PHE A 51 -3.12 1.07 -2.97
N PHE A 52 -3.86 0.20 -2.30
CA PHE A 52 -5.14 -0.28 -2.81
C PHE A 52 -6.20 0.70 -2.33
N VAL A 53 -6.74 1.47 -3.26
CA VAL A 53 -7.57 2.61 -2.92
C VAL A 53 -9.02 2.35 -3.31
N LYS A 54 -9.92 3.02 -2.60
CA LYS A 54 -11.34 2.95 -2.92
C LYS A 54 -11.67 3.81 -4.11
N ASP A 55 -10.94 4.92 -4.26
CA ASP A 55 -11.24 5.93 -5.26
C ASP A 55 -9.94 6.64 -5.63
N PHE A 56 -9.73 6.87 -6.93
CA PHE A 56 -8.53 7.56 -7.39
C PHE A 56 -8.47 9.01 -6.95
N GLN A 57 -9.62 9.62 -6.68
CA GLN A 57 -9.70 11.02 -6.30
C GLN A 57 -9.57 11.23 -4.80
N GLY A 58 -9.55 10.15 -4.05
CA GLY A 58 -9.47 10.23 -2.62
C GLY A 58 -10.83 10.45 -1.98
N THR A 59 -10.85 10.46 -0.66
CA THR A 59 -12.08 10.60 0.11
C THR A 59 -12.34 12.06 0.40
N LYS A 60 -13.43 12.58 -0.14
CA LYS A 60 -13.77 13.99 0.08
C LYS A 60 -14.47 14.20 1.39
N LYS A 61 -15.31 13.25 1.76
CA LYS A 61 -16.00 13.33 3.04
C LYS A 61 -15.39 12.32 3.96
N HIS A 62 -14.58 12.82 4.82
CA HIS A 62 -13.88 12.00 5.75
C HIS A 62 -14.65 11.97 7.04
N LYS A 63 -15.32 10.88 7.28
CA LYS A 63 -16.03 10.71 8.51
C LYS A 63 -15.15 9.95 9.45
N GLU A 64 -14.72 10.64 10.47
CA GLU A 64 -13.92 9.99 11.48
C GLU A 64 -14.70 8.88 12.11
N ASN A 65 -14.23 7.70 11.95
CA ASN A 65 -14.88 6.58 12.55
C ASN A 65 -13.82 5.73 13.20
N TYR A 66 -13.23 6.26 14.23
CA TYR A 66 -12.21 5.56 14.96
C TYR A 66 -12.87 4.52 15.80
N LYS A 67 -13.13 3.42 15.19
CA LYS A 67 -13.50 2.28 15.96
C LYS A 67 -12.29 1.82 16.72
N ASP A 68 -12.53 1.08 17.76
CA ASP A 68 -11.46 0.48 18.49
C ASP A 68 -10.61 -0.36 17.56
N ALA A 69 -9.37 -0.55 17.93
CA ALA A 69 -8.45 -1.34 17.16
C ALA A 69 -9.10 -2.69 16.83
N ASN A 70 -9.04 -3.04 15.57
CA ASN A 70 -9.54 -4.33 15.13
C ASN A 70 -8.54 -5.40 15.54
N PRO A 71 -8.90 -6.27 16.50
CA PRO A 71 -7.95 -7.28 16.97
C PRO A 71 -7.55 -8.27 15.88
N TRP A 72 -8.34 -8.34 14.81
CA TRP A 72 -8.04 -9.23 13.69
C TRP A 72 -7.06 -8.64 12.71
N ALA A 73 -6.74 -7.37 12.84
CA ALA A 73 -5.84 -6.70 11.91
C ALA A 73 -4.36 -6.95 12.21
N GLY A 74 -4.07 -7.59 13.34
CA GLY A 74 -2.70 -7.93 13.70
C GLY A 74 -2.03 -6.89 14.56
N LYS A 75 -0.73 -6.79 14.43
CA LYS A 75 0.06 -5.89 15.27
C LYS A 75 0.04 -4.48 14.72
N LYS A 76 -0.06 -3.50 15.62
CA LYS A 76 0.02 -2.10 15.23
C LYS A 76 1.48 -1.73 15.05
N ILE A 77 1.79 -1.13 13.93
CA ILE A 77 3.17 -0.77 13.59
C ILE A 77 3.22 0.65 13.06
N GLN A 78 4.40 1.23 13.18
CA GLN A 78 4.71 2.51 12.60
C GLN A 78 5.87 2.31 11.65
N LEU A 79 5.64 2.65 10.38
CA LEU A 79 6.64 2.48 9.33
C LEU A 79 7.27 3.81 9.01
N HIS A 80 8.59 3.85 9.05
CA HIS A 80 9.37 5.02 8.64
C HIS A 80 10.01 4.70 7.30
N PHE A 81 9.63 5.43 6.28
CA PHE A 81 10.17 5.21 4.95
C PHE A 81 11.44 6.04 4.74
N ASN A 82 12.25 5.61 3.79
CA ASN A 82 13.51 6.30 3.51
C ASN A 82 13.32 7.75 3.09
N ASP A 83 12.15 8.08 2.54
CA ASP A 83 11.85 9.45 2.11
C ASP A 83 11.28 10.31 3.22
N GLY A 84 11.17 9.78 4.44
CA GLY A 84 10.69 10.52 5.59
C GLY A 84 9.22 10.35 5.89
N GLU A 85 8.47 9.70 5.03
CA GLU A 85 7.04 9.48 5.29
C GLU A 85 6.86 8.46 6.41
N ILE A 86 5.82 8.66 7.21
CA ILE A 86 5.48 7.76 8.30
C ILE A 86 4.06 7.25 8.08
N ILE A 87 3.89 5.94 8.13
CA ILE A 87 2.58 5.31 8.01
C ILE A 87 2.34 4.46 9.24
N ILE A 88 1.16 4.61 9.84
CA ILE A 88 0.74 3.80 10.97
C ILE A 88 -0.38 2.87 10.51
N GLY A 89 -0.24 1.60 10.83
CA GLY A 89 -1.23 0.62 10.44
C GLY A 89 -1.07 -0.67 11.19
N TYR A 90 -1.77 -1.69 10.71
CA TYR A 90 -1.76 -3.01 11.32
C TYR A 90 -1.26 -4.03 10.32
N THR A 91 -0.51 -5.00 10.77
CA THR A 91 -0.07 -6.09 9.91
C THR A 91 -0.22 -7.43 10.61
N LEU A 92 -0.72 -8.40 9.87
CA LEU A 92 -0.82 -9.77 10.37
C LEU A 92 0.50 -10.50 10.21
N HIS A 93 1.18 -10.23 9.11
CA HIS A 93 2.45 -10.86 8.80
C HIS A 93 3.44 -9.83 8.30
N TYR A 94 4.48 -9.60 9.04
CA TYR A 94 5.58 -8.81 8.53
C TYR A 94 6.75 -9.77 8.30
N ASP A 95 7.23 -9.80 7.08
CA ASP A 95 8.31 -10.69 6.72
C ASP A 95 9.36 -9.88 5.98
N LEU A 96 10.42 -9.54 6.71
CA LEU A 96 11.47 -8.71 6.16
C LEU A 96 12.36 -9.49 5.19
N GLY A 97 12.18 -10.80 5.13
CA GLY A 97 12.89 -11.62 4.15
C GLY A 97 12.24 -11.62 2.78
N ASN A 98 11.01 -11.14 2.68
CA ASN A 98 10.31 -10.99 1.41
C ASN A 98 10.44 -9.58 0.89
N GLN A 99 10.00 -9.35 -0.34
CA GLN A 99 10.08 -8.00 -0.92
C GLN A 99 9.15 -7.00 -0.24
N GLY A 100 8.08 -7.48 0.40
CA GLY A 100 7.14 -6.59 1.06
C GLY A 100 6.10 -7.36 1.82
N PHE A 101 5.19 -6.60 2.45
CA PHE A 101 4.09 -7.19 3.21
C PHE A 101 2.91 -6.23 3.23
N PHE A 102 1.72 -6.75 3.55
CA PHE A 102 0.51 -5.96 3.58
C PHE A 102 0.31 -5.28 4.91
N VAL A 103 -0.18 -4.04 4.86
CA VAL A 103 -0.50 -3.23 6.03
C VAL A 103 -1.89 -2.65 5.84
N THR A 104 -2.71 -2.73 6.87
CA THR A 104 -4.02 -2.11 6.89
C THR A 104 -3.88 -0.75 7.58
N PRO A 105 -4.27 0.36 6.94
CA PRO A 105 -4.15 1.67 7.58
C PRO A 105 -4.88 1.71 8.92
N ALA A 106 -4.29 2.41 9.89
CA ALA A 106 -4.90 2.53 11.20
C ALA A 106 -6.20 3.32 11.15
N ASP A 107 -6.30 4.26 10.22
CA ASP A 107 -7.50 5.05 10.03
C ASP A 107 -8.47 4.29 9.14
N GLY A 108 -9.52 3.75 9.75
CA GLY A 108 -10.49 2.94 9.02
C GLY A 108 -11.28 3.69 7.98
N SER A 109 -11.31 5.01 8.03
CA SER A 109 -11.98 5.81 7.01
C SER A 109 -11.03 6.33 5.95
N SER A 110 -9.80 5.84 5.95
CA SER A 110 -8.83 6.17 4.92
C SER A 110 -9.33 5.73 3.54
N ASN A 111 -8.91 6.44 2.51
CA ASN A 111 -9.17 6.02 1.14
C ASN A 111 -8.46 4.72 0.80
N ASN A 112 -7.45 4.37 1.55
CA ASN A 112 -6.67 3.16 1.31
C ASN A 112 -7.29 1.98 2.04
N ASP A 113 -7.66 0.93 1.30
CA ASP A 113 -8.16 -0.30 1.91
C ASP A 113 -7.00 -1.12 2.45
N ASN A 114 -5.89 -1.10 1.75
CA ASN A 114 -4.74 -1.93 2.09
C ASN A 114 -3.53 -1.32 1.42
N ILE A 115 -2.35 -1.61 1.97
CA ILE A 115 -1.10 -1.11 1.42
C ILE A 115 -0.10 -2.26 1.37
N PHE A 116 0.49 -2.48 0.19
CA PHE A 116 1.60 -3.41 0.10
C PHE A 116 2.88 -2.59 0.14
N VAL A 117 3.61 -2.67 1.25
CA VAL A 117 4.82 -1.88 1.45
C VAL A 117 6.03 -2.67 0.99
N ILE A 118 6.96 -1.99 0.35
CA ILE A 118 8.19 -2.61 -0.15
C ILE A 118 9.27 -2.45 0.91
N VAL A 119 9.82 -3.56 1.36
CA VAL A 119 10.76 -3.58 2.48
C VAL A 119 11.98 -2.70 2.20
N SER A 120 12.48 -2.71 0.97
CA SER A 120 13.68 -1.93 0.66
C SER A 120 13.46 -0.42 0.71
N ALA A 121 12.20 0.02 0.78
CA ALA A 121 11.89 1.44 0.92
C ALA A 121 11.71 1.84 2.39
N ILE A 122 11.74 0.89 3.29
CA ILE A 122 11.50 1.13 4.71
C ILE A 122 12.82 1.33 5.44
N ASN A 123 12.89 2.40 6.22
CA ASN A 123 14.06 2.71 7.03
C ASN A 123 13.96 2.06 8.41
N LYS A 124 12.76 2.06 8.98
CA LYS A 124 12.59 1.59 10.35
C LYS A 124 11.15 1.14 10.58
N ILE A 125 10.97 0.10 11.36
CA ILE A 125 9.65 -0.36 11.80
C ILE A 125 9.63 -0.31 13.31
N THR A 126 8.60 0.33 13.85
CA THR A 126 8.40 0.41 15.29
C THR A 126 7.09 -0.27 15.64
N PHE A 127 7.12 -1.17 16.58
CA PHE A 127 5.90 -1.82 17.07
C PHE A 127 5.30 -0.96 18.17
N LEU A 128 4.03 -0.67 18.02
CA LEU A 128 3.34 0.22 18.95
C LEU A 128 2.51 -0.54 19.97
#